data_5409f05ba70793b41131faf6161e0778
#
_entry.id   5409f05ba70793b41131faf6161e0778
#
_cell.length_a   1.000
_cell.length_b   1.000
_cell.length_c   1.000
_cell.angle_alpha   90.00
_cell.angle_beta   90.00
_cell.angle_gamma   90.00
#
_symmetry.space_group_name_H-M   'P 1'
#
loop_
_entity.id
_entity.type
_entity.pdbx_description
1 polymer ?
#
loop_
_entity_poly.entity_id
_entity_poly.type
_entity_poly.pdbx_seq_one_letter_code
_entity_poly.pdbx_strand_id
1 'polypeptide(L)'
;MENPKVSIVLPTYNRIEWLVKSIESVRKQTYQNWELFVIDDISSDGTDSKMLEFCDIDSRIKYFKLPVTEEVGISKFLNFGINNGSGKYIARLDDDDKWIDCDKLKKQVEFMEKNPDYVLIGGGIIVIDSNERELFRYLENETDEQIRKKALLSNPFTHPAVLFRRDSAIKIGGYKVLEFAEDWDFFLRLGNVGKMYNIPEYVAHYLMAGQNISIKNQRELAKNLFGIIKAHKNNYPNYWKGYLINVFQLLHSYLPAFFRTNSTTFLRYIKRKYF
;
A
#
# COMPACT_ATOMS: atom_id res chain seq x y z
N MET A 1 5.18 -26.03 -11.04
CA MET A 1 5.26 -24.55 -11.25
C MET A 1 6.47 -24.05 -10.49
N GLU A 2 7.22 -23.11 -11.05
CA GLU A 2 8.27 -22.43 -10.28
C GLU A 2 7.67 -21.84 -9.01
N ASN A 3 8.43 -21.87 -7.93
CA ASN A 3 8.06 -21.26 -6.66
C ASN A 3 8.88 -19.98 -6.45
N PRO A 4 8.56 -18.87 -7.17
CA PRO A 4 9.39 -17.68 -7.17
C PRO A 4 9.39 -16.99 -5.83
N LYS A 5 10.55 -16.44 -5.42
CA LYS A 5 10.65 -15.72 -4.15
C LYS A 5 9.85 -14.42 -4.17
N VAL A 6 9.23 -14.11 -3.03
CA VAL A 6 8.56 -12.82 -2.74
C VAL A 6 9.39 -12.06 -1.71
N SER A 7 9.81 -10.84 -2.02
CA SER A 7 10.36 -9.92 -1.02
C SER A 7 9.24 -9.06 -0.46
N ILE A 8 9.04 -9.13 0.84
CA ILE A 8 8.01 -8.36 1.55
C ILE A 8 8.70 -7.14 2.15
N VAL A 9 8.14 -5.95 1.91
CA VAL A 9 8.70 -4.68 2.39
C VAL A 9 7.76 -4.10 3.45
N LEU A 10 8.28 -3.94 4.66
CA LEU A 10 7.56 -3.46 5.85
C LEU A 10 8.37 -2.35 6.53
N PRO A 11 8.11 -1.07 6.22
CA PRO A 11 8.68 0.04 6.98
C PRO A 11 8.00 0.16 8.33
N THR A 12 8.75 0.64 9.34
CA THR A 12 8.23 0.85 10.70
C THR A 12 8.83 2.07 11.38
N TYR A 13 8.05 2.68 12.29
CA TYR A 13 8.52 3.75 13.16
C TYR A 13 7.69 3.82 14.44
N ASN A 14 8.28 3.47 15.60
CA ASN A 14 7.67 3.58 16.94
C ASN A 14 6.27 2.94 17.05
N ARG A 15 6.11 1.69 16.57
CA ARG A 15 4.83 0.95 16.57
C ARG A 15 5.00 -0.53 16.88
N ILE A 16 5.88 -0.87 17.83
CA ILE A 16 6.24 -2.25 18.14
C ILE A 16 5.06 -3.20 18.33
N GLU A 17 4.00 -2.78 19.03
CA GLU A 17 2.84 -3.63 19.30
C GLU A 17 2.08 -4.05 18.03
N TRP A 18 1.95 -3.13 17.07
CA TRP A 18 1.32 -3.40 15.78
C TRP A 18 2.28 -4.16 14.86
N LEU A 19 3.55 -3.75 14.82
CA LEU A 19 4.59 -4.40 14.04
C LEU A 19 4.65 -5.92 14.30
N VAL A 20 4.58 -6.33 15.57
CA VAL A 20 4.54 -7.76 15.95
C VAL A 20 3.36 -8.47 15.28
N LYS A 21 2.16 -7.86 15.29
CA LYS A 21 0.97 -8.45 14.66
C LYS A 21 1.12 -8.54 13.13
N SER A 22 1.73 -7.52 12.52
CA SER A 22 2.01 -7.49 11.08
C SER A 22 2.97 -8.60 10.69
N ILE A 23 4.10 -8.77 11.39
CA ILE A 23 5.08 -9.83 11.16
C ILE A 23 4.45 -11.23 11.33
N GLU A 24 3.67 -11.44 12.40
CA GLU A 24 2.99 -12.71 12.64
C GLU A 24 1.98 -13.05 11.53
N SER A 25 1.37 -12.05 10.90
CA SER A 25 0.48 -12.28 9.76
C SER A 25 1.23 -12.76 8.51
N VAL A 26 2.46 -12.30 8.31
CA VAL A 26 3.38 -12.78 7.26
C VAL A 26 3.80 -14.23 7.54
N ARG A 27 4.21 -14.54 8.77
CA ARG A 27 4.64 -15.89 9.16
C ARG A 27 3.56 -16.95 8.99
N LYS A 28 2.28 -16.55 9.07
CA LYS A 28 1.11 -17.42 8.85
C LYS A 28 0.79 -17.71 7.40
N GLN A 29 1.50 -17.09 6.43
CA GLN A 29 1.26 -17.35 5.01
C GLN A 29 1.62 -18.80 4.65
N THR A 30 0.76 -19.46 3.88
CA THR A 30 0.99 -20.82 3.37
C THR A 30 2.09 -20.86 2.31
N TYR A 31 2.28 -19.76 1.58
CA TYR A 31 3.39 -19.61 0.66
C TYR A 31 4.69 -19.37 1.43
N GLN A 32 5.67 -20.27 1.34
CA GLN A 32 6.85 -20.26 2.20
C GLN A 32 8.10 -19.62 1.58
N ASN A 33 8.14 -19.44 0.24
CA ASN A 33 9.32 -18.85 -0.42
C ASN A 33 9.27 -17.31 -0.41
N TRP A 34 9.43 -16.74 0.78
CA TRP A 34 9.50 -15.30 0.97
C TRP A 34 10.70 -14.88 1.83
N GLU A 35 11.05 -13.61 1.75
CA GLU A 35 11.89 -12.89 2.69
C GLU A 35 11.18 -11.62 3.12
N LEU A 36 11.36 -11.20 4.37
CA LEU A 36 10.74 -10.01 4.94
C LEU A 36 11.81 -8.99 5.30
N PHE A 37 11.72 -7.81 4.71
CA PHE A 37 12.53 -6.64 5.04
C PHE A 37 11.73 -5.74 5.98
N VAL A 38 12.08 -5.75 7.27
CA VAL A 38 11.60 -4.76 8.24
C VAL A 38 12.60 -3.61 8.23
N ILE A 39 12.13 -2.44 7.84
CA ILE A 39 12.99 -1.27 7.61
C ILE A 39 12.57 -0.16 8.58
N ASP A 40 13.40 0.07 9.58
CA ASP A 40 13.11 0.94 10.72
C ASP A 40 13.65 2.36 10.51
N ASP A 41 12.80 3.35 10.72
CA ASP A 41 13.16 4.78 10.72
C ASP A 41 13.63 5.25 12.11
N ILE A 42 14.57 4.50 12.72
CA ILE A 42 15.18 4.79 14.02
C ILE A 42 14.14 4.83 15.16
N SER A 43 13.40 3.75 15.34
CA SER A 43 12.50 3.59 16.48
C SER A 43 13.23 3.60 17.82
N SER A 44 12.52 4.06 18.86
CA SER A 44 13.00 4.15 20.24
C SER A 44 12.11 3.42 21.26
N ASP A 45 11.10 2.67 20.79
CA ASP A 45 10.08 1.99 21.59
C ASP A 45 10.40 0.52 21.91
N GLY A 46 11.64 0.09 21.71
CA GLY A 46 12.06 -1.30 21.90
C GLY A 46 11.97 -2.18 20.65
N THR A 47 11.64 -1.59 19.49
CA THR A 47 11.59 -2.29 18.19
C THR A 47 12.89 -3.05 17.90
N ASP A 48 14.07 -2.45 18.16
CA ASP A 48 15.39 -3.09 17.95
C ASP A 48 15.49 -4.46 18.63
N SER A 49 15.20 -4.51 19.94
CA SER A 49 15.31 -5.75 20.73
C SER A 49 14.34 -6.80 20.23
N LYS A 50 13.11 -6.39 19.89
CA LYS A 50 12.09 -7.31 19.40
C LYS A 50 12.41 -7.84 18.01
N MET A 51 13.02 -7.02 17.15
CA MET A 51 13.43 -7.45 15.83
C MET A 51 14.60 -8.44 15.87
N LEU A 52 15.54 -8.30 16.80
CA LEU A 52 16.60 -9.30 17.00
C LEU A 52 15.99 -10.67 17.36
N GLU A 53 15.01 -10.73 18.27
CA GLU A 53 14.29 -11.98 18.59
C GLU A 53 13.65 -12.59 17.34
N PHE A 54 12.99 -11.81 16.49
CA PHE A 54 12.37 -12.32 15.27
C PHE A 54 13.40 -12.84 14.26
N CYS A 55 14.54 -12.15 14.09
CA CYS A 55 15.61 -12.58 13.19
C CYS A 55 16.27 -13.88 13.66
N ASP A 56 16.40 -14.10 14.97
CA ASP A 56 16.94 -15.33 15.55
C ASP A 56 15.99 -16.53 15.35
N ILE A 57 14.68 -16.29 15.41
CA ILE A 57 13.65 -17.35 15.27
C ILE A 57 13.41 -17.72 13.80
N ASP A 58 13.46 -16.74 12.88
CA ASP A 58 13.14 -16.94 11.47
C ASP A 58 14.12 -16.21 10.55
N SER A 59 15.04 -16.94 9.96
CA SER A 59 16.12 -16.41 9.10
C SER A 59 15.63 -15.72 7.81
N ARG A 60 14.35 -15.84 7.48
CA ARG A 60 13.73 -15.12 6.37
C ARG A 60 13.42 -13.66 6.70
N ILE A 61 13.42 -13.30 7.99
CA ILE A 61 13.19 -11.94 8.48
C ILE A 61 14.54 -11.22 8.56
N LYS A 62 14.61 -10.05 7.96
CA LYS A 62 15.80 -9.19 7.93
C LYS A 62 15.43 -7.81 8.46
N TYR A 63 16.20 -7.33 9.40
CA TYR A 63 16.00 -6.03 10.02
C TYR A 63 17.06 -5.02 9.56
N PHE A 64 16.61 -3.83 9.15
CA PHE A 64 17.47 -2.75 8.70
C PHE A 64 17.06 -1.46 9.40
N LYS A 65 18.00 -0.83 10.06
CA LYS A 65 17.85 0.51 10.61
C LYS A 65 18.51 1.50 9.67
N LEU A 66 17.72 2.29 8.97
CA LEU A 66 18.27 3.25 8.01
C LEU A 66 18.56 4.58 8.70
N PRO A 67 19.71 5.22 8.38
CA PRO A 67 20.04 6.52 8.92
C PRO A 67 19.04 7.59 8.47
N VAL A 68 18.89 8.64 9.29
CA VAL A 68 18.18 9.86 8.89
C VAL A 68 18.88 10.44 7.67
N THR A 69 18.12 10.66 6.60
CA THR A 69 18.59 11.30 5.37
C THR A 69 17.75 12.54 5.09
N GLU A 70 18.20 13.40 4.19
CA GLU A 70 17.41 14.56 3.73
C GLU A 70 16.15 14.15 2.95
N GLU A 71 16.09 12.90 2.49
CA GLU A 71 14.90 12.37 1.81
C GLU A 71 13.74 12.21 2.78
N VAL A 72 12.69 12.98 2.58
CA VAL A 72 11.47 12.95 3.39
C VAL A 72 10.53 11.87 2.88
N GLY A 73 9.87 11.17 3.80
CA GLY A 73 8.77 10.26 3.50
C GLY A 73 9.17 8.78 3.40
N ILE A 74 8.14 7.95 3.21
CA ILE A 74 8.23 6.48 3.22
C ILE A 74 8.95 5.90 1.99
N SER A 75 9.01 6.66 0.89
CA SER A 75 9.51 6.20 -0.41
C SER A 75 10.94 5.66 -0.35
N LYS A 76 11.81 6.22 0.50
CA LYS A 76 13.19 5.75 0.69
C LYS A 76 13.25 4.31 1.20
N PHE A 77 12.38 3.97 2.16
CA PHE A 77 12.29 2.62 2.73
C PHE A 77 11.72 1.62 1.73
N LEU A 78 10.71 2.05 0.97
CA LEU A 78 10.09 1.23 -0.06
C LEU A 78 11.09 0.92 -1.18
N ASN A 79 11.83 1.92 -1.64
CA ASN A 79 12.86 1.75 -2.66
C ASN A 79 14.04 0.92 -2.14
N PHE A 80 14.42 1.07 -0.87
CA PHE A 80 15.43 0.19 -0.27
C PHE A 80 15.01 -1.28 -0.38
N GLY A 81 13.77 -1.62 -0.02
CA GLY A 81 13.24 -2.97 -0.13
C GLY A 81 13.19 -3.49 -1.57
N ILE A 82 12.75 -2.66 -2.54
CA ILE A 82 12.73 -3.02 -3.97
C ILE A 82 14.15 -3.31 -4.49
N ASN A 83 15.13 -2.48 -4.13
CA ASN A 83 16.49 -2.58 -4.66
C ASN A 83 17.27 -3.74 -4.05
N ASN A 84 17.08 -4.01 -2.75
CA ASN A 84 17.84 -5.04 -2.01
C ASN A 84 17.13 -6.40 -1.96
N GLY A 85 15.82 -6.45 -2.26
CA GLY A 85 15.08 -7.69 -2.33
C GLY A 85 15.57 -8.60 -3.45
N SER A 86 15.60 -9.92 -3.21
CA SER A 86 15.98 -10.94 -4.20
C SER A 86 14.78 -11.60 -4.88
N GLY A 87 13.56 -11.26 -4.45
CA GLY A 87 12.33 -11.83 -4.98
C GLY A 87 12.00 -11.39 -6.40
N LYS A 88 11.37 -12.26 -7.17
CA LYS A 88 10.73 -11.93 -8.46
C LYS A 88 9.59 -10.94 -8.25
N TYR A 89 8.94 -11.03 -7.11
CA TYR A 89 7.82 -10.19 -6.69
C TYR A 89 8.16 -9.40 -5.43
N ILE A 90 7.56 -8.21 -5.32
CA ILE A 90 7.53 -7.42 -4.10
C ILE A 90 6.10 -7.43 -3.57
N ALA A 91 5.93 -7.75 -2.29
CA ALA A 91 4.69 -7.53 -1.57
C ALA A 91 4.87 -6.40 -0.54
N ARG A 92 3.80 -5.70 -0.24
CA ARG A 92 3.82 -4.56 0.65
C ARG A 92 2.96 -4.82 1.89
N LEU A 93 3.47 -4.41 3.06
CA LEU A 93 2.70 -4.42 4.31
C LEU A 93 3.09 -3.19 5.13
N ASP A 94 2.12 -2.49 5.73
CA ASP A 94 2.35 -1.44 6.71
C ASP A 94 2.49 -2.02 8.12
N ASP A 95 3.21 -1.34 9.00
CA ASP A 95 3.49 -1.82 10.36
C ASP A 95 2.25 -1.81 11.26
N ASP A 96 1.16 -1.18 10.85
CA ASP A 96 -0.11 -1.12 11.54
C ASP A 96 -1.23 -1.94 10.85
N ASP A 97 -0.92 -2.59 9.73
CA ASP A 97 -1.85 -3.44 8.99
C ASP A 97 -1.52 -4.94 9.18
N LYS A 98 -2.42 -5.83 8.80
CA LYS A 98 -2.17 -7.28 8.85
C LYS A 98 -2.86 -8.03 7.72
N TRP A 99 -2.20 -9.04 7.19
CA TRP A 99 -2.83 -9.96 6.25
C TRP A 99 -3.74 -10.94 6.98
N ILE A 100 -4.98 -11.07 6.50
CA ILE A 100 -6.01 -11.92 7.11
C ILE A 100 -6.26 -13.20 6.33
N ASP A 101 -5.88 -13.23 5.06
CA ASP A 101 -5.93 -14.43 4.21
C ASP A 101 -4.54 -15.09 4.23
N CYS A 102 -4.45 -16.29 4.80
CA CYS A 102 -3.20 -17.05 4.86
C CYS A 102 -2.71 -17.53 3.48
N ASP A 103 -3.58 -17.55 2.48
CA ASP A 103 -3.26 -17.90 1.09
C ASP A 103 -3.04 -16.68 0.19
N LYS A 104 -3.01 -15.45 0.73
CA LYS A 104 -2.84 -14.22 -0.05
C LYS A 104 -1.65 -14.29 -1.00
N LEU A 105 -0.45 -14.57 -0.49
CA LEU A 105 0.75 -14.64 -1.32
C LEU A 105 0.66 -15.75 -2.37
N LYS A 106 0.15 -16.92 -1.99
CA LYS A 106 -0.02 -18.06 -2.90
C LYS A 106 -0.94 -17.68 -4.06
N LYS A 107 -2.13 -17.16 -3.78
CA LYS A 107 -3.12 -16.76 -4.80
C LYS A 107 -2.55 -15.70 -5.74
N GLN A 108 -1.88 -14.68 -5.18
CA GLN A 108 -1.31 -13.59 -5.97
C GLN A 108 -0.16 -14.07 -6.85
N VAL A 109 0.76 -14.89 -6.32
CA VAL A 109 1.87 -15.45 -7.10
C VAL A 109 1.34 -16.38 -8.21
N GLU A 110 0.42 -17.28 -7.90
CA GLU A 110 -0.18 -18.18 -8.90
C GLU A 110 -0.86 -17.42 -10.04
N PHE A 111 -1.57 -16.33 -9.71
CA PHE A 111 -2.18 -15.47 -10.72
C PHE A 111 -1.11 -14.81 -11.59
N MET A 112 -0.08 -14.22 -10.99
CA MET A 112 0.98 -13.52 -11.71
C MET A 112 1.82 -14.46 -12.59
N GLU A 113 2.06 -15.70 -12.15
CA GLU A 113 2.77 -16.70 -12.96
C GLU A 113 1.97 -17.14 -14.19
N LYS A 114 0.65 -17.28 -14.05
CA LYS A 114 -0.26 -17.62 -15.15
C LYS A 114 -0.49 -16.46 -16.13
N ASN A 115 -0.25 -15.23 -15.70
CA ASN A 115 -0.58 -14.02 -16.44
C ASN A 115 0.65 -13.08 -16.54
N PRO A 116 1.60 -13.34 -17.45
CA PRO A 116 2.87 -12.61 -17.52
C PRO A 116 2.74 -11.14 -17.92
N ASP A 117 1.64 -10.73 -18.52
CA ASP A 117 1.32 -9.36 -18.92
C ASP A 117 0.78 -8.49 -17.74
N TYR A 118 0.48 -9.11 -16.58
CA TYR A 118 0.11 -8.40 -15.38
C TYR A 118 1.36 -8.04 -14.55
N VAL A 119 1.41 -6.79 -14.08
CA VAL A 119 2.55 -6.23 -13.32
C VAL A 119 2.21 -5.93 -11.87
N LEU A 120 0.92 -5.78 -11.56
CA LEU A 120 0.42 -5.40 -10.24
C LEU A 120 -0.87 -6.16 -9.93
N ILE A 121 -0.95 -6.75 -8.75
CA ILE A 121 -2.14 -7.40 -8.22
C ILE A 121 -2.40 -6.94 -6.79
N GLY A 122 -3.65 -6.65 -6.49
CA GLY A 122 -4.13 -6.28 -5.15
C GLY A 122 -5.21 -7.22 -4.64
N GLY A 123 -6.09 -6.69 -3.80
CA GLY A 123 -7.26 -7.36 -3.25
C GLY A 123 -8.10 -6.43 -2.39
N GLY A 124 -9.24 -6.91 -1.90
CA GLY A 124 -10.11 -6.18 -1.00
C GLY A 124 -9.56 -6.08 0.41
N ILE A 125 -10.07 -5.14 1.18
CA ILE A 125 -9.68 -4.94 2.57
C ILE A 125 -10.88 -4.78 3.51
N ILE A 126 -10.63 -5.07 4.78
CA ILE A 126 -11.52 -4.77 5.89
C ILE A 126 -10.86 -3.65 6.70
N VAL A 127 -11.53 -2.51 6.81
CA VAL A 127 -11.08 -1.36 7.59
C VAL A 127 -11.49 -1.56 9.04
N ILE A 128 -10.52 -1.45 9.95
CA ILE A 128 -10.71 -1.65 11.39
C ILE A 128 -10.31 -0.41 12.19
N ASP A 129 -10.87 -0.28 13.40
CA ASP A 129 -10.45 0.72 14.38
C ASP A 129 -9.29 0.21 15.27
N SER A 130 -8.83 1.05 16.23
CA SER A 130 -7.76 0.69 17.17
C SER A 130 -8.12 -0.47 18.13
N ASN A 131 -9.41 -0.82 18.26
CA ASN A 131 -9.88 -1.97 19.03
C ASN A 131 -10.07 -3.22 18.15
N GLU A 132 -9.57 -3.17 16.91
CA GLU A 132 -9.73 -4.21 15.87
C GLU A 132 -11.21 -4.49 15.48
N ARG A 133 -12.12 -3.54 15.71
CA ARG A 133 -13.52 -3.66 15.28
C ARG A 133 -13.66 -3.18 13.85
N GLU A 134 -14.39 -3.96 13.06
CA GLU A 134 -14.67 -3.57 11.68
C GLU A 134 -15.50 -2.29 11.61
N LEU A 135 -15.00 -1.31 10.84
CA LEU A 135 -15.71 -0.09 10.49
C LEU A 135 -16.49 -0.26 9.19
N PHE A 136 -15.85 -0.78 8.17
CA PHE A 136 -16.43 -1.13 6.87
C PHE A 136 -15.43 -1.98 6.07
N ARG A 137 -15.94 -2.59 4.99
CA ARG A 137 -15.12 -3.35 4.04
C ARG A 137 -15.45 -2.97 2.60
N TYR A 138 -14.51 -3.18 1.71
CA TYR A 138 -14.74 -2.99 0.27
C TYR A 138 -13.83 -3.89 -0.55
N LEU A 139 -14.33 -4.24 -1.74
CA LEU A 139 -13.56 -4.84 -2.81
C LEU A 139 -13.17 -3.73 -3.79
N GLU A 140 -11.94 -3.79 -4.29
CA GLU A 140 -11.49 -2.91 -5.35
C GLU A 140 -12.02 -3.38 -6.72
N ASN A 141 -11.91 -2.52 -7.74
CA ASN A 141 -12.26 -2.93 -9.10
C ASN A 141 -11.34 -4.06 -9.56
N GLU A 142 -11.93 -5.12 -10.11
CA GLU A 142 -11.24 -6.38 -10.36
C GLU A 142 -10.34 -6.34 -11.60
N THR A 143 -10.91 -6.03 -12.77
CA THR A 143 -10.22 -6.15 -14.05
C THR A 143 -9.43 -4.92 -14.43
N ASP A 144 -8.39 -5.06 -15.26
CA ASP A 144 -7.56 -3.95 -15.76
C ASP A 144 -8.40 -2.83 -16.37
N GLU A 145 -9.45 -3.18 -17.14
CA GLU A 145 -10.34 -2.19 -17.74
C GLU A 145 -11.11 -1.38 -16.68
N GLN A 146 -11.67 -2.06 -15.67
CA GLN A 146 -12.39 -1.40 -14.58
C GLN A 146 -11.46 -0.53 -13.75
N ILE A 147 -10.26 -1.03 -13.42
CA ILE A 147 -9.22 -0.32 -12.70
C ILE A 147 -8.85 0.96 -13.45
N ARG A 148 -8.53 0.87 -14.74
CA ARG A 148 -8.13 2.02 -15.56
C ARG A 148 -9.23 3.08 -15.64
N LYS A 149 -10.49 2.68 -15.76
CA LYS A 149 -11.63 3.62 -15.81
C LYS A 149 -11.73 4.49 -14.55
N LYS A 150 -11.31 3.98 -13.40
CA LYS A 150 -11.40 4.66 -12.10
C LYS A 150 -10.05 5.18 -11.57
N ALA A 151 -8.97 4.87 -12.24
CA ALA A 151 -7.61 5.13 -11.76
C ALA A 151 -7.28 6.60 -11.44
N LEU A 152 -7.93 7.58 -12.10
CA LEU A 152 -7.80 9.00 -11.79
C LEU A 152 -8.90 9.53 -10.84
N LEU A 153 -9.88 8.71 -10.47
CA LEU A 153 -10.98 9.11 -9.58
C LEU A 153 -10.67 8.77 -8.12
N SER A 154 -10.02 7.62 -7.90
CA SER A 154 -9.58 7.13 -6.59
C SER A 154 -8.34 6.26 -6.76
N ASN A 155 -7.55 6.12 -5.68
CA ASN A 155 -6.44 5.16 -5.69
C ASN A 155 -7.00 3.75 -5.93
N PRO A 156 -6.58 3.05 -6.99
CA PRO A 156 -7.20 1.77 -7.40
C PRO A 156 -6.71 0.57 -6.58
N PHE A 157 -5.76 0.77 -5.67
CA PHE A 157 -5.22 -0.26 -4.81
C PHE A 157 -5.06 0.24 -3.38
N THR A 158 -5.10 -0.67 -2.44
CA THR A 158 -4.71 -0.38 -1.05
C THR A 158 -3.34 -0.98 -0.78
N HIS A 159 -2.44 -0.17 -0.24
CA HIS A 159 -1.01 -0.46 -0.14
C HIS A 159 -0.67 -1.82 0.49
N PRO A 160 -1.24 -2.22 1.66
CA PRO A 160 -0.94 -3.53 2.27
C PRO A 160 -1.48 -4.74 1.51
N ALA A 161 -2.36 -4.52 0.52
CA ALA A 161 -2.95 -5.62 -0.24
C ALA A 161 -2.15 -6.03 -1.48
N VAL A 162 -1.15 -5.21 -1.92
CA VAL A 162 -0.52 -5.38 -3.23
C VAL A 162 0.64 -6.37 -3.24
N LEU A 163 0.82 -6.94 -4.46
CA LEU A 163 2.03 -7.64 -4.90
C LEU A 163 2.31 -7.20 -6.34
N PHE A 164 3.58 -6.93 -6.67
CA PHE A 164 3.96 -6.46 -8.01
C PHE A 164 5.28 -7.07 -8.49
N ARG A 165 5.50 -7.03 -9.82
CA ARG A 165 6.77 -7.48 -10.41
C ARG A 165 7.89 -6.52 -10.04
N ARG A 166 8.98 -7.07 -9.46
CA ARG A 166 10.13 -6.27 -9.05
C ARG A 166 10.85 -5.62 -10.24
N ASP A 167 11.02 -6.33 -11.35
CA ASP A 167 11.64 -5.81 -12.57
C ASP A 167 10.85 -4.63 -13.16
N SER A 168 9.53 -4.71 -13.15
CA SER A 168 8.66 -3.62 -13.58
C SER A 168 8.78 -2.39 -12.67
N ALA A 169 8.87 -2.61 -11.35
CA ALA A 169 9.10 -1.53 -10.38
C ALA A 169 10.46 -0.85 -10.60
N ILE A 170 11.53 -1.60 -10.82
CA ILE A 170 12.86 -1.08 -11.13
C ILE A 170 12.82 -0.30 -12.45
N LYS A 171 12.19 -0.85 -13.50
CA LYS A 171 12.07 -0.22 -14.82
C LYS A 171 11.43 1.16 -14.77
N ILE A 172 10.45 1.38 -13.89
CA ILE A 172 9.79 2.68 -13.73
C ILE A 172 10.49 3.60 -12.72
N GLY A 173 11.62 3.19 -12.14
CA GLY A 173 12.41 3.97 -11.18
C GLY A 173 11.89 3.95 -9.74
N GLY A 174 11.14 2.90 -9.35
CA GLY A 174 10.63 2.77 -7.98
C GLY A 174 9.58 3.81 -7.58
N TYR A 175 9.41 4.02 -6.27
CA TYR A 175 8.57 5.09 -5.73
C TYR A 175 9.24 6.44 -5.88
N LYS A 176 8.49 7.45 -6.31
CA LYS A 176 8.96 8.84 -6.28
C LYS A 176 8.91 9.38 -4.85
N VAL A 177 9.83 10.28 -4.54
CA VAL A 177 9.79 11.04 -3.29
C VAL A 177 8.65 12.04 -3.38
N LEU A 178 7.51 11.66 -2.81
CA LEU A 178 6.31 12.49 -2.68
C LEU A 178 5.94 12.53 -1.19
N GLU A 179 5.48 13.67 -0.73
CA GLU A 179 5.07 13.82 0.67
C GLU A 179 3.82 12.99 0.98
N PHE A 180 2.91 12.85 -0.02
CA PHE A 180 1.66 12.08 0.09
C PHE A 180 1.29 11.44 -1.23
N ALA A 181 0.58 10.29 -1.16
CA ALA A 181 0.05 9.53 -2.30
C ALA A 181 1.14 9.00 -3.26
N GLU A 182 2.32 8.71 -2.72
CA GLU A 182 3.42 8.06 -3.42
C GLU A 182 3.01 6.70 -3.99
N ASP A 183 2.12 6.00 -3.28
CA ASP A 183 1.53 4.72 -3.69
C ASP A 183 0.65 4.87 -4.94
N TRP A 184 -0.21 5.89 -4.98
CA TRP A 184 -1.08 6.12 -6.12
C TRP A 184 -0.28 6.46 -7.39
N ASP A 185 0.71 7.38 -7.32
CA ASP A 185 1.61 7.65 -8.45
C ASP A 185 2.34 6.39 -8.90
N PHE A 186 2.83 5.58 -7.96
CA PHE A 186 3.54 4.35 -8.25
C PHE A 186 2.66 3.33 -8.98
N PHE A 187 1.44 3.10 -8.52
CA PHE A 187 0.50 2.17 -9.16
C PHE A 187 0.11 2.63 -10.56
N LEU A 188 -0.11 3.93 -10.77
CA LEU A 188 -0.39 4.47 -12.09
C LEU A 188 0.80 4.31 -13.04
N ARG A 189 2.04 4.48 -12.56
CA ARG A 189 3.24 4.22 -13.38
C ARG A 189 3.43 2.75 -13.70
N LEU A 190 3.16 1.85 -12.77
CA LEU A 190 3.16 0.40 -13.04
C LEU A 190 2.11 0.04 -14.09
N GLY A 191 0.89 0.55 -13.96
CA GLY A 191 -0.16 0.32 -14.94
C GLY A 191 0.17 0.82 -16.35
N ASN A 192 1.13 1.73 -16.53
CA ASN A 192 1.59 2.16 -17.86
C ASN A 192 2.51 1.13 -18.55
N VAL A 193 3.06 0.16 -17.79
CA VAL A 193 3.99 -0.85 -18.32
C VAL A 193 3.43 -2.28 -18.32
N GLY A 194 2.19 -2.48 -17.82
CA GLY A 194 1.51 -3.77 -17.85
C GLY A 194 0.07 -3.67 -17.34
N LYS A 195 -0.61 -4.82 -17.25
CA LYS A 195 -1.98 -4.91 -16.74
C LYS A 195 -2.01 -4.99 -15.22
N MET A 196 -3.17 -4.67 -14.66
CA MET A 196 -3.46 -4.64 -13.23
C MET A 196 -4.67 -5.50 -12.90
N TYR A 197 -4.70 -6.08 -11.70
CA TYR A 197 -5.80 -6.93 -11.23
C TYR A 197 -6.02 -6.77 -9.73
N ASN A 198 -7.23 -6.92 -9.26
CA ASN A 198 -7.52 -7.11 -7.84
C ASN A 198 -8.28 -8.43 -7.63
N ILE A 199 -7.79 -9.28 -6.74
CA ILE A 199 -8.52 -10.48 -6.33
C ILE A 199 -9.83 -10.05 -5.64
N PRO A 200 -11.00 -10.61 -6.03
CA PRO A 200 -12.27 -10.25 -5.39
C PRO A 200 -12.45 -10.92 -4.01
N GLU A 201 -11.42 -10.86 -3.19
CA GLU A 201 -11.35 -11.41 -1.84
C GLU A 201 -10.74 -10.41 -0.87
N TYR A 202 -11.13 -10.49 0.42
CA TYR A 202 -10.56 -9.66 1.47
C TYR A 202 -9.23 -10.27 1.94
N VAL A 203 -8.13 -9.57 1.70
CA VAL A 203 -6.78 -10.09 1.95
C VAL A 203 -6.06 -9.43 3.11
N ALA A 204 -6.49 -8.22 3.53
CA ALA A 204 -5.85 -7.49 4.61
C ALA A 204 -6.84 -6.72 5.49
N HIS A 205 -6.47 -6.54 6.76
CA HIS A 205 -7.01 -5.50 7.61
C HIS A 205 -6.21 -4.20 7.41
N TYR A 206 -6.92 -3.09 7.30
CA TYR A 206 -6.36 -1.74 7.23
C TYR A 206 -6.76 -0.96 8.48
N LEU A 207 -5.76 -0.53 9.27
CA LEU A 207 -6.02 0.22 10.50
C LEU A 207 -6.39 1.69 10.19
N MET A 208 -7.57 2.11 10.66
CA MET A 208 -8.01 3.50 10.63
C MET A 208 -8.14 4.04 12.06
N ALA A 209 -7.01 4.37 12.69
CA ALA A 209 -6.95 4.81 14.07
C ALA A 209 -7.07 6.34 14.26
N GLY A 210 -7.56 7.09 13.27
CA GLY A 210 -7.66 8.56 13.33
C GLY A 210 -6.30 9.29 13.27
N GLN A 211 -5.21 8.58 13.43
CA GLN A 211 -3.85 9.10 13.38
C GLN A 211 -3.17 8.95 12.01
N ASN A 212 -3.85 8.33 11.05
CA ASN A 212 -3.32 8.15 9.71
C ASN A 212 -2.90 9.49 9.10
N ILE A 213 -1.70 9.56 8.57
CA ILE A 213 -1.08 10.77 8.00
C ILE A 213 -1.99 11.42 6.95
N SER A 214 -2.64 10.60 6.11
CA SER A 214 -3.59 11.06 5.09
C SER A 214 -4.88 11.69 5.63
N ILE A 215 -5.27 11.40 6.88
CA ILE A 215 -6.41 12.04 7.55
C ILE A 215 -6.00 13.39 8.13
N LYS A 216 -4.81 13.47 8.73
CA LYS A 216 -4.30 14.71 9.34
C LYS A 216 -3.98 15.77 8.30
N ASN A 217 -3.42 15.37 7.14
CA ASN A 217 -2.88 16.27 6.13
C ASN A 217 -3.73 16.33 4.84
N GLN A 218 -5.06 16.35 4.97
CA GLN A 218 -6.01 16.30 3.84
C GLN A 218 -5.78 17.39 2.79
N ARG A 219 -5.35 18.59 3.20
CA ARG A 219 -5.11 19.73 2.30
C ARG A 219 -3.89 19.49 1.42
N GLU A 220 -2.77 19.08 2.02
CA GLU A 220 -1.53 18.83 1.28
C GLU A 220 -1.70 17.59 0.40
N LEU A 221 -2.37 16.55 0.90
CA LEU A 221 -2.76 15.41 0.08
C LEU A 221 -3.55 15.84 -1.16
N ALA A 222 -4.59 16.68 -0.99
CA ALA A 222 -5.39 17.14 -2.13
C ALA A 222 -4.55 17.96 -3.14
N LYS A 223 -3.59 18.76 -2.69
CA LYS A 223 -2.67 19.49 -3.58
C LYS A 223 -1.77 18.53 -4.37
N ASN A 224 -1.19 17.53 -3.71
CA ASN A 224 -0.33 16.53 -4.38
C ASN A 224 -1.12 15.72 -5.43
N LEU A 225 -2.40 15.41 -5.14
CA LEU A 225 -3.27 14.69 -6.07
C LEU A 225 -3.49 15.46 -7.39
N PHE A 226 -3.52 16.79 -7.41
CA PHE A 226 -3.58 17.54 -8.66
C PHE A 226 -2.36 17.27 -9.55
N GLY A 227 -1.16 17.21 -8.96
CA GLY A 227 0.08 16.87 -9.66
C GLY A 227 0.01 15.48 -10.28
N ILE A 228 -0.41 14.47 -9.49
CA ILE A 228 -0.52 13.08 -9.92
C ILE A 228 -1.55 12.94 -11.04
N ILE A 229 -2.78 13.44 -10.85
CA ILE A 229 -3.85 13.36 -11.86
C ILE A 229 -3.42 14.06 -13.17
N LYS A 230 -2.75 15.21 -13.09
CA LYS A 230 -2.23 15.94 -14.26
C LYS A 230 -1.12 15.17 -14.97
N ALA A 231 -0.20 14.55 -14.24
CA ALA A 231 0.90 13.76 -14.79
C ALA A 231 0.40 12.55 -15.61
N HIS A 232 -0.72 11.96 -15.19
CA HIS A 232 -1.28 10.75 -15.79
C HIS A 232 -2.48 10.98 -16.73
N LYS A 233 -2.82 12.23 -17.04
CA LYS A 233 -4.01 12.61 -17.82
C LYS A 233 -4.12 11.95 -19.21
N ASN A 234 -2.99 11.65 -19.84
CA ASN A 234 -2.94 11.04 -21.17
C ASN A 234 -2.89 9.51 -21.14
N ASN A 235 -2.67 8.91 -19.96
CA ASN A 235 -2.50 7.47 -19.78
C ASN A 235 -3.80 6.81 -19.30
N TYR A 236 -4.68 7.58 -18.65
CA TYR A 236 -5.91 7.09 -18.04
C TYR A 236 -7.11 7.97 -18.41
N PRO A 237 -8.31 7.38 -18.57
CA PRO A 237 -9.51 8.15 -18.87
C PRO A 237 -10.00 8.96 -17.66
N ASN A 238 -11.05 9.76 -17.90
CA ASN A 238 -11.78 10.49 -16.86
C ASN A 238 -10.98 11.59 -16.13
N TYR A 239 -9.97 12.16 -16.77
CA TYR A 239 -9.15 13.24 -16.21
C TYR A 239 -9.97 14.38 -15.58
N TRP A 240 -10.92 14.96 -16.35
CA TRP A 240 -11.73 16.08 -15.86
C TRP A 240 -12.62 15.70 -14.67
N LYS A 241 -13.16 14.48 -14.67
CA LYS A 241 -13.95 13.98 -13.53
C LYS A 241 -13.08 13.84 -12.29
N GLY A 242 -11.89 13.25 -12.42
CA GLY A 242 -10.90 13.14 -11.32
C GLY A 242 -10.46 14.51 -10.81
N TYR A 243 -10.21 15.46 -11.73
CA TYR A 243 -9.87 16.83 -11.37
C TYR A 243 -10.96 17.51 -10.54
N LEU A 244 -12.24 17.42 -10.95
CA LEU A 244 -13.38 17.96 -10.22
C LEU A 244 -13.57 17.32 -8.83
N ILE A 245 -13.42 15.98 -8.73
CA ILE A 245 -13.45 15.29 -7.45
C ILE A 245 -12.37 15.82 -6.52
N ASN A 246 -11.17 16.06 -7.04
CA ASN A 246 -10.06 16.58 -6.25
C ASN A 246 -10.26 18.04 -5.83
N VAL A 247 -10.87 18.88 -6.69
CA VAL A 247 -11.32 20.24 -6.31
C VAL A 247 -12.28 20.17 -5.14
N PHE A 248 -13.27 19.27 -5.20
CA PHE A 248 -14.22 19.09 -4.10
C PHE A 248 -13.50 18.65 -2.81
N GLN A 249 -12.56 17.71 -2.88
CA GLN A 249 -11.75 17.29 -1.73
C GLN A 249 -10.92 18.42 -1.14
N LEU A 250 -10.33 19.26 -1.99
CA LEU A 250 -9.60 20.43 -1.54
C LEU A 250 -10.53 21.41 -0.82
N LEU A 251 -11.68 21.74 -1.41
CA LEU A 251 -12.67 22.62 -0.76
C LEU A 251 -13.15 22.05 0.57
N HIS A 252 -13.46 20.74 0.62
CA HIS A 252 -13.83 20.05 1.86
C HIS A 252 -12.74 20.14 2.94
N SER A 253 -11.46 20.14 2.56
CA SER A 253 -10.32 20.26 3.49
C SER A 253 -10.27 21.61 4.23
N TYR A 254 -10.96 22.63 3.74
CA TYR A 254 -11.06 23.95 4.40
C TYR A 254 -12.24 24.05 5.38
N LEU A 255 -13.14 23.04 5.44
CA LEU A 255 -14.22 23.05 6.41
C LEU A 255 -13.67 22.96 7.85
N PRO A 256 -14.39 23.52 8.85
CA PRO A 256 -14.06 23.36 10.26
C PRO A 256 -13.88 21.87 10.65
N ALA A 257 -12.95 21.61 11.58
CA ALA A 257 -12.58 20.25 11.98
C ALA A 257 -13.78 19.37 12.35
N PHE A 258 -14.77 19.93 13.05
CA PHE A 258 -15.97 19.22 13.46
C PHE A 258 -16.74 18.63 12.27
N PHE A 259 -17.00 19.41 11.22
CA PHE A 259 -17.69 18.94 10.02
C PHE A 259 -16.82 17.95 9.22
N ARG A 260 -15.54 18.23 9.13
CA ARG A 260 -14.57 17.42 8.40
C ARG A 260 -14.41 16.02 9.00
N THR A 261 -14.25 15.91 10.32
CA THR A 261 -14.03 14.63 11.00
C THR A 261 -15.23 13.71 10.85
N ASN A 262 -16.45 14.24 11.04
CA ASN A 262 -17.68 13.48 10.96
C ASN A 262 -18.01 13.02 9.53
N SER A 263 -17.60 13.77 8.52
CA SER A 263 -17.90 13.44 7.10
C SER A 263 -16.80 12.65 6.40
N THR A 264 -15.55 12.66 6.87
CA THR A 264 -14.42 12.06 6.16
C THR A 264 -14.57 10.55 5.97
N THR A 265 -14.95 9.81 7.02
CA THR A 265 -15.14 8.35 6.93
C THR A 265 -16.27 8.02 5.97
N PHE A 266 -17.40 8.72 6.08
CA PHE A 266 -18.55 8.55 5.18
C PHE A 266 -18.19 8.89 3.72
N LEU A 267 -17.49 10.00 3.48
CA LEU A 267 -17.06 10.39 2.13
C LEU A 267 -16.05 9.40 1.53
N ARG A 268 -15.15 8.85 2.34
CA ARG A 268 -14.24 7.79 1.91
C ARG A 268 -15.00 6.52 1.52
N TYR A 269 -15.97 6.10 2.33
CA TYR A 269 -16.83 4.97 2.00
C TYR A 269 -17.59 5.21 0.68
N ILE A 270 -18.25 6.36 0.53
CA ILE A 270 -18.97 6.74 -0.71
C ILE A 270 -18.03 6.74 -1.91
N LYS A 271 -16.84 7.37 -1.78
CA LYS A 271 -15.86 7.42 -2.86
C LYS A 271 -15.44 6.02 -3.33
N ARG A 272 -15.16 5.10 -2.38
CA ARG A 272 -14.77 3.72 -2.70
C ARG A 272 -15.91 2.90 -3.30
N LYS A 273 -17.15 3.15 -2.88
CA LYS A 273 -18.31 2.39 -3.34
C LYS A 273 -18.83 2.84 -4.73
N TYR A 274 -18.75 4.12 -5.05
CA TYR A 274 -19.42 4.68 -6.24
C TYR A 274 -18.44 5.28 -7.28
N PHE A 275 -17.20 5.54 -6.89
CA PHE A 275 -16.14 6.09 -7.74
C PHE A 275 -14.91 5.20 -7.75
#